data_f8b149ad72dfbfe34f07aa02a6646c83
#
_entry.id   f8b149ad72dfbfe34f07aa02a6646c83
#
_cell.length_a   1.000
_cell.length_b   1.000
_cell.length_c   1.000
_cell.angle_alpha   90.00
_cell.angle_beta   90.00
_cell.angle_gamma   90.00
#
_symmetry.space_group_name_H-M   'P 1'
#
loop_
_entity.id
_entity.type
_entity.pdbx_description
1 polymer ?
#
loop_
_entity_poly.entity_id
_entity_poly.type
_entity_poly.pdbx_seq_one_letter_code
_entity_poly.pdbx_strand_id
1 'polypeptide(L)'
;RRAQLTWQKQLVAHLDKHKRYPPGRSNANAEILVNLVLDRLGNVVTAAVIKSSGDKAFDAAAVAMVRRSSPVPAPPPLVADEGLSFSLPVVFRRNTRH
;
A
#
# COMPACT_ATOMS: atom_id res chain seq x y z
N ARG A 1 -9.31 -8.05 16.68
CA ARG A 1 -9.34 -6.65 16.21
C ARG A 1 -8.09 -5.92 16.55
N ARG A 2 -7.59 -6.15 17.77
CA ARG A 2 -6.31 -5.55 18.14
C ARG A 2 -5.19 -6.08 17.24
N ALA A 3 -5.21 -7.38 16.94
CA ALA A 3 -4.23 -7.98 16.06
C ALA A 3 -4.30 -7.38 14.66
N GLN A 4 -5.51 -7.10 14.17
CA GLN A 4 -5.69 -6.49 12.88
C GLN A 4 -5.12 -5.09 12.84
N LEU A 5 -5.40 -4.28 13.87
CA LEU A 5 -4.89 -2.91 13.92
C LEU A 5 -3.37 -2.88 13.98
N THR A 6 -2.77 -3.76 14.79
CA THR A 6 -1.32 -3.83 14.90
C THR A 6 -0.69 -4.24 13.58
N TRP A 7 -1.26 -5.26 12.94
CA TRP A 7 -0.76 -5.73 11.65
C TRP A 7 -0.89 -4.65 10.57
N GLN A 8 -2.02 -3.94 10.54
CA GLN A 8 -2.22 -2.88 9.57
C GLN A 8 -1.18 -1.78 9.72
N LYS A 9 -0.82 -1.43 10.95
CA LYS A 9 0.24 -0.45 11.18
C LYS A 9 1.57 -0.94 10.65
N GLN A 10 1.87 -2.21 10.87
CA GLN A 10 3.10 -2.82 10.36
C GLN A 10 3.10 -2.82 8.84
N LEU A 11 1.96 -3.13 8.25
CA LEU A 11 1.83 -3.16 6.80
C LEU A 11 2.07 -1.78 6.19
N VAL A 12 1.43 -0.76 6.75
CA VAL A 12 1.59 0.60 6.26
C VAL A 12 3.04 1.05 6.38
N ALA A 13 3.68 0.77 7.51
CA ALA A 13 5.08 1.14 7.71
C ALA A 13 5.99 0.42 6.71
N HIS A 14 5.70 -0.85 6.44
CA HIS A 14 6.46 -1.61 5.46
C HIS A 14 6.32 -1.03 4.06
N LEU A 15 5.09 -0.67 3.67
CA LEU A 15 4.84 -0.08 2.37
C LEU A 15 5.55 1.27 2.24
N ASP A 16 5.55 2.07 3.29
CA ASP A 16 6.18 3.39 3.26
C ASP A 16 7.68 3.29 2.99
N LYS A 17 8.33 2.21 3.39
CA LYS A 17 9.75 2.01 3.12
C LYS A 17 10.05 1.87 1.64
N HIS A 18 9.07 1.47 0.85
CA HIS A 18 9.23 1.23 -0.58
C HIS A 18 8.61 2.32 -1.43
N LYS A 19 8.13 3.39 -0.80
CA LYS A 19 7.45 4.45 -1.51
C LYS A 19 8.44 5.24 -2.37
N ARG A 20 8.07 5.46 -3.63
CA ARG A 20 8.84 6.27 -4.56
C ARG A 20 7.91 7.17 -5.33
N TYR A 21 8.28 8.43 -5.41
CA TYR A 21 7.51 9.37 -6.21
C TYR A 21 7.76 9.13 -7.69
N PRO A 22 6.73 9.31 -8.53
CA PRO A 22 6.94 9.31 -9.97
C PRO A 22 7.89 10.43 -10.36
N PRO A 23 8.69 10.25 -11.42
CA PRO A 23 9.59 11.32 -11.88
C PRO A 23 8.81 12.59 -12.16
N GLY A 24 9.32 13.72 -11.69
CA GLY A 24 8.72 15.02 -11.90
C GLY A 24 7.50 15.32 -11.05
N ARG A 25 7.18 14.46 -10.08
CA ARG A 25 5.97 14.58 -9.26
C ARG A 25 6.27 14.80 -7.78
N SER A 26 7.52 15.07 -7.41
CA SER A 26 7.90 15.11 -6.00
C SER A 26 7.27 16.27 -5.22
N ASN A 27 6.72 17.26 -5.92
CA ASN A 27 6.08 18.41 -5.28
C ASN A 27 4.56 18.32 -5.22
N ALA A 28 4.00 17.21 -5.61
CA ALA A 28 2.55 17.03 -5.65
C ALA A 28 2.09 16.10 -4.53
N ASN A 29 0.84 16.29 -4.12
CA ASN A 29 0.18 15.39 -3.18
C ASN A 29 -0.78 14.50 -3.95
N ALA A 30 -0.85 13.24 -3.57
CA ALA A 30 -1.79 12.32 -4.19
C ALA A 30 -2.21 11.26 -3.18
N GLU A 31 -3.45 10.83 -3.30
CA GLU A 31 -3.96 9.73 -2.49
C GLU A 31 -4.64 8.75 -3.42
N ILE A 32 -4.22 7.49 -3.35
CA ILE A 32 -4.73 6.43 -4.19
C ILE A 32 -5.24 5.32 -3.28
N LEU A 33 -6.47 4.88 -3.50
CA LEU A 33 -6.99 3.74 -2.77
C LEU A 33 -6.68 2.49 -3.57
N VAL A 34 -5.91 1.60 -2.98
CA VAL A 34 -5.45 0.38 -3.63
C VAL A 34 -6.03 -0.82 -2.91
N ASN A 35 -6.59 -1.75 -3.68
CA ASN A 35 -6.97 -3.04 -3.15
C ASN A 35 -5.82 -4.00 -3.37
N LEU A 36 -5.43 -4.70 -2.33
CA LEU A 36 -4.42 -5.74 -2.46
C LEU A 36 -4.93 -7.05 -1.89
N VAL A 37 -4.58 -8.13 -2.56
CA VAL A 37 -4.88 -9.47 -2.12
C VAL A 37 -3.58 -10.14 -1.77
N LEU A 38 -3.53 -10.70 -0.58
CA LEU A 38 -2.33 -11.37 -0.06
C LEU A 38 -2.60 -12.86 0.08
N ASP A 39 -1.52 -13.64 0.17
CA ASP A 39 -1.64 -14.99 0.68
C ASP A 39 -1.29 -14.97 2.18
N ARG A 40 -1.36 -16.12 2.82
CA ARG A 40 -1.13 -16.21 4.27
C ARG A 40 0.31 -15.95 4.66
N LEU A 41 1.22 -15.99 3.70
CA LEU A 41 2.63 -15.73 3.94
C LEU A 41 2.99 -14.26 3.76
N GLY A 42 2.03 -13.46 3.30
CA GLY A 42 2.28 -12.03 3.06
C GLY A 42 2.69 -11.72 1.63
N ASN A 43 2.64 -12.69 0.73
CA ASN A 43 2.93 -12.41 -0.67
C ASN A 43 1.78 -11.66 -1.31
N VAL A 44 2.09 -10.65 -2.11
CA VAL A 44 1.08 -9.89 -2.83
C VAL A 44 0.66 -10.68 -4.07
N VAL A 45 -0.58 -11.14 -4.07
CA VAL A 45 -1.13 -11.90 -5.18
C VAL A 45 -1.62 -10.97 -6.27
N THR A 46 -2.38 -9.94 -5.88
CA THR A 46 -2.84 -8.92 -6.81
C THR A 46 -2.81 -7.55 -6.13
N ALA A 47 -2.70 -6.52 -6.96
CA ALA A 47 -2.82 -5.15 -6.51
C ALA A 47 -3.52 -4.36 -7.61
N ALA A 48 -4.55 -3.59 -7.24
CA ALA A 48 -5.34 -2.84 -8.21
C ALA A 48 -5.78 -1.52 -7.59
N VAL A 49 -5.88 -0.50 -8.42
CA VAL A 49 -6.39 0.80 -7.99
C VAL A 49 -7.91 0.74 -7.92
N ILE A 50 -8.46 1.07 -6.75
CA ILE A 50 -9.90 1.19 -6.57
C ILE A 50 -10.31 2.62 -6.84
N LYS A 51 -9.54 3.58 -6.33
CA LYS A 51 -9.84 5.00 -6.50
C LYS A 51 -8.57 5.71 -6.90
N SER A 52 -8.58 6.29 -8.09
CA SER A 52 -7.44 6.96 -8.67
C SER A 52 -7.21 8.32 -8.02
N SER A 53 -5.95 8.75 -8.03
CA SER A 53 -5.61 10.12 -7.65
C SER A 53 -5.99 11.13 -8.74
N GLY A 54 -6.29 10.64 -9.93
CA GLY A 54 -6.45 11.50 -11.10
C GLY A 54 -5.19 11.67 -11.92
N ASP A 55 -4.07 11.13 -11.44
CA ASP A 55 -2.79 11.19 -12.14
C ASP A 55 -2.29 9.76 -12.32
N LYS A 56 -2.21 9.32 -13.57
CA LYS A 56 -1.81 7.93 -13.86
C LYS A 56 -0.41 7.62 -13.35
N ALA A 57 0.47 8.60 -13.31
CA ALA A 57 1.83 8.38 -12.82
C ALA A 57 1.83 7.99 -11.34
N PHE A 58 1.00 8.68 -10.53
CA PHE A 58 0.87 8.32 -9.12
C PHE A 58 0.17 6.99 -8.94
N ASP A 59 -0.85 6.72 -9.75
CA ASP A 59 -1.56 5.46 -9.66
C ASP A 59 -0.63 4.29 -9.96
N ALA A 60 0.19 4.42 -11.01
CA ALA A 60 1.15 3.38 -11.36
C ALA A 60 2.22 3.23 -10.28
N ALA A 61 2.67 4.34 -9.70
CA ALA A 61 3.66 4.30 -8.63
C ALA A 61 3.12 3.59 -7.40
N ALA A 62 1.83 3.80 -7.08
CA ALA A 62 1.21 3.16 -5.93
C ALA A 62 1.16 1.63 -6.11
N VAL A 63 0.74 1.17 -7.28
CA VAL A 63 0.67 -0.26 -7.57
C VAL A 63 2.08 -0.87 -7.56
N ALA A 64 3.04 -0.19 -8.19
CA ALA A 64 4.42 -0.67 -8.24
C ALA A 64 5.01 -0.77 -6.83
N MET A 65 4.70 0.20 -5.97
CA MET A 65 5.16 0.19 -4.59
C MET A 65 4.64 -1.03 -3.85
N VAL A 66 3.34 -1.32 -3.99
CA VAL A 66 2.73 -2.45 -3.31
C VAL A 66 3.36 -3.75 -3.79
N ARG A 67 3.53 -3.91 -5.12
CA ARG A 67 4.14 -5.12 -5.66
C ARG A 67 5.58 -5.28 -5.23
N ARG A 68 6.33 -4.18 -5.19
CA ARG A 68 7.74 -4.20 -4.80
C ARG A 68 7.92 -4.51 -3.32
N SER A 69 6.89 -4.25 -2.51
CA SER A 69 6.92 -4.50 -1.08
C SER A 69 6.73 -5.96 -0.72
N SER A 70 6.34 -6.79 -1.67
CA SER A 70 6.12 -8.21 -1.40
C SER A 70 7.43 -8.92 -1.10
N PRO A 71 7.48 -9.78 -0.07
CA PRO A 71 6.38 -10.06 0.86
C PRO A 71 6.23 -8.97 1.91
N VAL A 72 4.98 -8.69 2.25
CA VAL A 72 4.68 -7.79 3.36
C VAL A 72 4.61 -8.60 4.65
N PRO A 73 4.52 -7.96 5.82
CA PRO A 73 4.32 -8.72 7.06
C PRO A 73 3.11 -9.63 6.92
N ALA A 74 3.28 -10.89 7.29
CA ALA A 74 2.20 -11.87 7.14
C ALA A 74 1.04 -11.51 8.05
N PRO A 75 -0.21 -11.57 7.56
CA PRO A 75 -1.35 -11.30 8.42
C PRO A 75 -1.49 -12.36 9.50
N PRO A 76 -1.87 -11.97 10.72
CA PRO A 76 -2.13 -12.96 11.77
C PRO A 76 -3.24 -13.93 11.35
N PRO A 77 -3.26 -15.17 11.89
CA PRO A 77 -4.26 -16.15 11.49
C PRO A 77 -5.70 -15.62 11.59
N LEU A 78 -6.02 -14.85 12.63
CA LEU A 78 -7.36 -14.33 12.79
C LEU A 78 -7.72 -13.36 11.69
N VAL A 79 -6.78 -12.52 11.27
CA VAL A 79 -6.99 -11.59 10.17
C VAL A 79 -7.13 -12.36 8.85
N ALA A 80 -6.23 -13.33 8.62
CA ALA A 80 -6.25 -14.12 7.40
C ALA A 80 -7.54 -14.92 7.25
N ASP A 81 -8.08 -15.39 8.38
CA ASP A 81 -9.33 -16.16 8.37
C ASP A 81 -10.53 -15.31 7.97
N GLU A 82 -10.47 -13.99 8.22
CA GLU A 82 -11.55 -13.08 7.83
C GLU A 82 -11.48 -12.69 6.38
N GLY A 83 -10.37 -12.91 5.72
CA GLY A 83 -10.18 -12.58 4.33
C GLY A 83 -8.82 -11.98 4.08
N LEU A 84 -8.35 -12.13 2.87
CA LEU A 84 -7.00 -11.69 2.48
C LEU A 84 -7.03 -10.55 1.47
N SER A 85 -8.19 -9.92 1.29
CA SER A 85 -8.35 -8.76 0.42
C SER A 85 -8.46 -7.51 1.29
N PHE A 86 -7.60 -6.53 1.04
CA PHE A 86 -7.51 -5.33 1.85
C PHE A 86 -7.48 -4.09 0.98
N SER A 87 -8.15 -3.04 1.45
CA SER A 87 -8.12 -1.74 0.78
C SER A 87 -7.30 -0.79 1.62
N LEU A 88 -6.28 -0.19 1.04
CA LEU A 88 -5.38 0.71 1.75
C LEU A 88 -5.19 1.99 0.96
N PRO A 89 -5.17 3.14 1.66
CA PRO A 89 -4.79 4.38 1.00
C PRO A 89 -3.26 4.45 0.89
N VAL A 90 -2.79 4.78 -0.30
CA VAL A 90 -1.39 5.11 -0.54
C VAL A 90 -1.33 6.62 -0.68
N VAL A 91 -0.60 7.26 0.21
CA VAL A 91 -0.54 8.71 0.26
C VAL A 91 0.85 9.17 -0.11
N PHE A 92 0.93 9.99 -1.15
CA PHE A 92 2.14 10.69 -1.53
C PHE A 92 1.99 12.12 -1.07
N ARG A 93 2.88 12.57 -0.19
CA ARG A 93 2.81 13.92 0.33
C ARG A 93 3.96 14.73 -0.19
N ARG A 94 3.65 15.98 -0.47
CA ARG A 94 4.66 16.91 -0.88
C ARG A 94 5.75 17.00 0.18
N ASN A 95 6.99 16.93 -0.25
CA ASN A 95 8.12 17.05 0.65
C ASN A 95 8.41 18.53 0.88
N THR A 96 8.11 19.02 2.07
CA THR A 96 8.36 20.41 2.42
C THR A 96 9.59 20.56 3.31
N ARG A 97 10.28 19.48 3.54
CA ARG A 97 11.42 19.49 4.43
C ARG A 97 12.69 19.82 3.68
N HIS A 98 13.56 20.58 4.31
CA HIS A 98 14.82 20.97 3.69
C HIS A 98 16.01 20.63 4.54
#